data_3f222a96fd61abb22191c5fe7c311517
#
_entry.id   3f222a96fd61abb22191c5fe7c311517
#
_cell.length_a   1.000
_cell.length_b   1.000
_cell.length_c   1.000
_cell.angle_alpha   90.00
_cell.angle_beta   90.00
_cell.angle_gamma   90.00
#
_symmetry.space_group_name_H-M   'P 1'
#
loop_
_entity.id
_entity.type
_entity.pdbx_description
1 polymer ?
#
loop_
_entity_poly.entity_id
_entity_poly.type
_entity_poly.pdbx_seq_one_letter_code
_entity_poly.pdbx_strand_id
1 'polypeptide(L)'
;MKFSDIYGHSEAKNVLKSAADSGRIGHAYIFEGISGVGRLSCARAFAARLVCENPSGGDSCGVCKSCAMSAAGSHPDIRIITNQLYDDTKKSTDILVDTVRQMKNEIYIKPYMAKRKVYIVPKADTMNLHAQNSLLKVLEEPPAYCTIILIAENANLFLPTVLSRCVRVKFFALDANTVADYLTSHVDGMSADEAAIKAAM
;
A
#
# COMPACT_ATOMS: atom_id res chain seq x y z
N MET A 1 9.70 1.90 8.25
CA MET A 1 9.50 2.53 6.92
C MET A 1 8.64 3.75 7.08
N LYS A 2 9.08 4.89 6.57
CA LYS A 2 8.41 6.19 6.65
C LYS A 2 8.20 6.74 5.24
N PHE A 3 7.37 7.74 5.06
CA PHE A 3 7.27 8.45 3.78
C PHE A 3 8.56 9.17 3.40
N SER A 4 9.36 9.60 4.40
CA SER A 4 10.68 10.16 4.20
C SER A 4 11.67 9.20 3.55
N ASP A 5 11.47 7.90 3.72
CA ASP A 5 12.34 6.85 3.16
C ASP A 5 12.02 6.55 1.68
N ILE A 6 10.99 7.19 1.11
CA ILE A 6 10.50 6.93 -0.25
C ILE A 6 10.95 8.06 -1.17
N TYR A 7 11.64 7.71 -2.21
CA TYR A 7 12.12 8.63 -3.24
C TYR A 7 10.97 9.05 -4.18
N GLY A 8 10.97 10.31 -4.58
CA GLY A 8 9.94 10.87 -5.46
C GLY A 8 8.52 10.89 -4.88
N HIS A 9 7.53 10.89 -5.75
CA HIS A 9 6.09 10.81 -5.45
C HIS A 9 5.56 11.84 -4.46
N SER A 10 6.03 13.08 -4.53
CA SER A 10 5.66 14.17 -3.61
C SER A 10 4.14 14.37 -3.55
N GLU A 11 3.46 14.37 -4.69
CA GLU A 11 2.00 14.53 -4.77
C GLU A 11 1.26 13.40 -4.06
N ALA A 12 1.60 12.15 -4.37
CA ALA A 12 1.00 10.97 -3.73
C ALA A 12 1.23 11.00 -2.21
N LYS A 13 2.45 11.27 -1.79
CA LYS A 13 2.80 11.40 -0.36
C LYS A 13 2.02 12.51 0.32
N ASN A 14 1.88 13.67 -0.31
CA ASN A 14 1.15 14.80 0.26
C ASN A 14 -0.33 14.49 0.44
N VAL A 15 -0.97 13.85 -0.53
CA VAL A 15 -2.37 13.40 -0.42
C VAL A 15 -2.54 12.46 0.77
N LEU A 16 -1.67 11.46 0.90
CA LEU A 16 -1.76 10.46 1.98
C LEU A 16 -1.44 11.05 3.36
N LYS A 17 -0.43 11.91 3.46
CA LYS A 17 -0.09 12.64 4.70
C LYS A 17 -1.24 13.54 5.12
N SER A 18 -1.78 14.34 4.21
CA SER A 18 -2.91 15.23 4.48
C SER A 18 -4.14 14.48 4.96
N ALA A 19 -4.47 13.33 4.34
CA ALA A 19 -5.55 12.47 4.78
C ALA A 19 -5.33 11.94 6.21
N ALA A 20 -4.09 11.49 6.51
CA ALA A 20 -3.73 10.97 7.83
C ALA A 20 -3.73 12.06 8.92
N ASP A 21 -3.25 13.26 8.62
CA ASP A 21 -3.14 14.36 9.58
C ASP A 21 -4.49 15.03 9.87
N SER A 22 -5.36 15.13 8.85
CA SER A 22 -6.73 15.63 9.02
C SER A 22 -7.69 14.62 9.65
N GLY A 23 -7.27 13.36 9.81
CA GLY A 23 -8.15 12.27 10.25
C GLY A 23 -9.20 11.83 9.22
N ARG A 24 -9.19 12.43 8.02
CA ARG A 24 -10.13 12.12 6.92
C ARG A 24 -9.57 10.99 6.05
N ILE A 25 -9.33 9.85 6.67
CA ILE A 25 -8.74 8.70 6.00
C ILE A 25 -9.84 7.97 5.23
N GLY A 26 -9.65 7.81 3.92
CA GLY A 26 -10.53 7.02 3.08
C GLY A 26 -10.55 5.54 3.52
N HIS A 27 -11.67 4.89 3.32
CA HIS A 27 -11.82 3.46 3.60
C HIS A 27 -11.13 2.60 2.54
N ALA A 28 -10.97 3.11 1.31
CA ALA A 28 -10.32 2.39 0.22
C ALA A 28 -9.51 3.33 -0.67
N TYR A 29 -8.34 2.86 -1.10
CA TYR A 29 -7.43 3.55 -2.02
C TYR A 29 -7.04 2.63 -3.16
N ILE A 30 -6.82 3.19 -4.35
CA ILE A 30 -6.16 2.52 -5.46
C ILE A 30 -4.84 3.26 -5.71
N PHE A 31 -3.71 2.55 -5.53
CA PHE A 31 -2.38 3.04 -5.87
C PHE A 31 -2.03 2.56 -7.27
N GLU A 32 -2.14 3.47 -8.24
CA GLU A 32 -1.99 3.19 -9.67
C GLU A 32 -0.65 3.71 -10.20
N GLY A 33 0.04 2.91 -11.03
CA GLY A 33 1.29 3.29 -11.69
C GLY A 33 2.04 2.06 -12.21
N ILE A 34 3.10 2.26 -12.96
CA ILE A 34 3.92 1.18 -13.51
C ILE A 34 4.62 0.36 -12.44
N SER A 35 5.04 -0.86 -12.78
CA SER A 35 5.78 -1.73 -11.86
C SER A 35 7.11 -1.08 -11.43
N GLY A 36 7.56 -1.38 -10.22
CA GLY A 36 8.86 -0.90 -9.72
C GLY A 36 8.89 0.52 -9.13
N VAL A 37 7.88 1.38 -9.36
CA VAL A 37 7.92 2.79 -8.89
C VAL A 37 7.74 3.00 -7.38
N GLY A 38 7.64 1.96 -6.55
CA GLY A 38 7.57 2.11 -5.10
C GLY A 38 6.15 2.18 -4.51
N ARG A 39 5.10 1.81 -5.26
CA ARG A 39 3.70 1.78 -4.77
C ARG A 39 3.53 0.97 -3.48
N LEU A 40 4.12 -0.25 -3.43
CA LEU A 40 4.05 -1.11 -2.25
C LEU A 40 4.79 -0.49 -1.05
N SER A 41 5.93 0.12 -1.28
CA SER A 41 6.70 0.84 -0.25
C SER A 41 5.87 2.00 0.32
N CYS A 42 5.21 2.77 -0.56
CA CYS A 42 4.32 3.85 -0.14
C CYS A 42 3.09 3.34 0.63
N ALA A 43 2.49 2.22 0.21
CA ALA A 43 1.39 1.58 0.92
C ALA A 43 1.81 1.12 2.33
N ARG A 44 3.00 0.54 2.47
CA ARG A 44 3.57 0.15 3.77
C ARG A 44 3.87 1.37 4.66
N ALA A 45 4.42 2.45 4.11
CA ALA A 45 4.66 3.68 4.87
C ALA A 45 3.34 4.31 5.33
N PHE A 46 2.32 4.35 4.46
CA PHE A 46 1.00 4.82 4.84
C PHE A 46 0.36 3.94 5.92
N ALA A 47 0.43 2.61 5.78
CA ALA A 47 -0.05 1.70 6.80
C ALA A 47 0.67 1.90 8.15
N ALA A 48 2.00 2.04 8.14
CA ALA A 48 2.80 2.33 9.33
C ALA A 48 2.39 3.66 9.99
N ARG A 49 2.08 4.70 9.20
CA ARG A 49 1.57 5.98 9.69
C ARG A 49 0.19 5.81 10.35
N LEU A 50 -0.71 4.99 9.77
CA LEU A 50 -2.07 4.78 10.27
C LEU A 50 -2.12 3.98 11.58
N VAL A 51 -1.16 3.09 11.82
CA VAL A 51 -1.08 2.30 13.05
C VAL A 51 -0.12 2.89 14.10
N CYS A 52 0.60 3.96 13.75
CA CYS A 52 1.57 4.59 14.65
C CYS A 52 0.89 5.16 15.89
N GLU A 53 1.46 4.90 17.08
CA GLU A 53 0.92 5.41 18.34
C GLU A 53 1.15 6.92 18.51
N ASN A 54 2.29 7.44 18.02
CA ASN A 54 2.71 8.83 18.17
C ASN A 54 3.22 9.39 16.83
N PRO A 55 2.33 9.57 15.83
CA PRO A 55 2.73 10.12 14.53
C PRO A 55 3.15 11.59 14.65
N SER A 56 4.12 12.00 13.84
CA SER A 56 4.64 13.37 13.84
C SER A 56 5.03 13.81 12.42
N GLY A 57 4.77 15.06 12.07
CA GLY A 57 5.15 15.64 10.78
C GLY A 57 4.59 14.93 9.55
N GLY A 58 3.38 14.38 9.66
CA GLY A 58 2.75 13.62 8.56
C GLY A 58 3.32 12.21 8.38
N ASP A 59 4.23 11.76 9.26
CA ASP A 59 4.92 10.48 9.15
C ASP A 59 4.74 9.61 10.42
N SER A 60 5.11 8.34 10.35
CA SER A 60 5.20 7.47 11.52
C SER A 60 6.42 7.84 12.37
N CYS A 61 6.35 7.71 13.70
CA CYS A 61 7.47 8.07 14.59
C CYS A 61 8.71 7.18 14.40
N GLY A 62 8.53 5.95 13.93
CA GLY A 62 9.62 4.99 13.68
C GLY A 62 10.13 4.24 14.91
N VAL A 63 9.72 4.63 16.14
CA VAL A 63 10.30 4.08 17.41
C VAL A 63 9.29 3.39 18.31
N CYS A 64 7.98 3.63 18.15
CA CYS A 64 6.97 2.94 18.96
C CYS A 64 6.85 1.46 18.60
N LYS A 65 6.18 0.68 19.45
CA LYS A 65 6.00 -0.76 19.26
C LYS A 65 5.33 -1.08 17.92
N SER A 66 4.27 -0.34 17.56
CA SER A 66 3.59 -0.50 16.27
C SER A 66 4.51 -0.22 15.09
N CYS A 67 5.38 0.80 15.16
CA CYS A 67 6.36 1.08 14.10
C CYS A 67 7.41 -0.03 13.98
N ALA A 68 7.93 -0.55 15.08
CA ALA A 68 8.90 -1.65 15.08
C ALA A 68 8.29 -2.91 14.44
N MET A 69 7.06 -3.28 14.85
CA MET A 69 6.36 -4.43 14.26
C MET A 69 6.00 -4.21 12.79
N SER A 70 5.63 -2.99 12.40
CA SER A 70 5.36 -2.64 11.00
C SER A 70 6.62 -2.76 10.14
N ALA A 71 7.78 -2.31 10.64
CA ALA A 71 9.06 -2.44 9.96
C ALA A 71 9.49 -3.91 9.78
N ALA A 72 9.23 -4.74 10.80
CA ALA A 72 9.47 -6.19 10.77
C ALA A 72 8.43 -6.98 9.94
N GLY A 73 7.38 -6.33 9.43
CA GLY A 73 6.30 -7.01 8.70
C GLY A 73 5.39 -7.91 9.56
N SER A 74 5.44 -7.76 10.89
CA SER A 74 4.74 -8.61 11.87
C SER A 74 3.59 -7.91 12.60
N HIS A 75 3.19 -6.70 12.16
CA HIS A 75 2.10 -5.98 12.80
C HIS A 75 0.75 -6.65 12.56
N PRO A 76 -0.03 -7.04 13.60
CA PRO A 76 -1.25 -7.82 13.44
C PRO A 76 -2.36 -7.07 12.68
N ASP A 77 -2.37 -5.73 12.76
CA ASP A 77 -3.37 -4.89 12.12
C ASP A 77 -2.92 -4.36 10.74
N ILE A 78 -1.79 -4.84 10.19
CA ILE A 78 -1.36 -4.61 8.81
C ILE A 78 -1.30 -5.97 8.12
N ARG A 79 -2.16 -6.18 7.11
CA ARG A 79 -2.24 -7.43 6.36
C ARG A 79 -1.88 -7.18 4.89
N ILE A 80 -0.85 -7.86 4.41
CA ILE A 80 -0.52 -7.90 2.98
C ILE A 80 -1.20 -9.14 2.41
N ILE A 81 -2.17 -8.91 1.54
CA ILE A 81 -3.04 -9.97 1.03
C ILE A 81 -2.40 -10.63 -0.19
N THR A 82 -1.99 -11.87 -0.01
CA THR A 82 -1.53 -12.77 -1.07
C THR A 82 -2.30 -14.08 -0.95
N ASN A 83 -2.33 -14.89 -2.01
CA ASN A 83 -3.01 -16.19 -1.92
C ASN A 83 -2.35 -17.10 -0.88
N GLN A 84 -1.03 -17.05 -0.78
CA GLN A 84 -0.25 -17.83 0.19
C GLN A 84 -0.53 -17.44 1.66
N LEU A 85 -1.06 -16.24 1.91
CA LEU A 85 -1.43 -15.82 3.26
C LEU A 85 -2.47 -16.76 3.89
N TYR A 86 -3.32 -17.33 3.06
CA TYR A 86 -4.44 -18.18 3.50
C TYR A 86 -4.28 -19.65 3.09
N ASP A 87 -3.44 -19.93 2.09
CA ASP A 87 -3.21 -21.28 1.59
C ASP A 87 -1.83 -21.36 0.92
N ASP A 88 -0.87 -21.93 1.61
CA ASP A 88 0.52 -22.06 1.17
C ASP A 88 0.69 -22.84 -0.15
N THR A 89 -0.30 -23.64 -0.52
CA THR A 89 -0.29 -24.43 -1.76
C THR A 89 -0.61 -23.59 -3.00
N LYS A 90 -1.22 -22.41 -2.83
CA LYS A 90 -1.63 -21.53 -3.92
C LYS A 90 -0.45 -20.69 -4.43
N LYS A 91 0.17 -21.16 -5.50
CA LYS A 91 1.32 -20.49 -6.13
C LYS A 91 0.95 -19.39 -7.11
N SER A 92 -0.34 -19.19 -7.42
CA SER A 92 -0.78 -18.10 -8.32
C SER A 92 -0.38 -16.73 -7.76
N THR A 93 0.11 -15.87 -8.64
CA THR A 93 0.37 -14.46 -8.31
C THR A 93 -0.88 -13.59 -8.46
N ASP A 94 -1.90 -14.07 -9.17
CA ASP A 94 -3.17 -13.36 -9.37
C ASP A 94 -4.04 -13.54 -8.12
N ILE A 95 -4.72 -12.47 -7.72
CA ILE A 95 -5.56 -12.49 -6.51
C ILE A 95 -6.84 -13.30 -6.78
N LEU A 96 -6.98 -14.41 -6.09
CA LEU A 96 -8.09 -15.34 -6.24
C LEU A 96 -9.35 -14.90 -5.47
N VAL A 97 -10.52 -15.31 -5.93
CA VAL A 97 -11.82 -15.01 -5.29
C VAL A 97 -11.85 -15.47 -3.83
N ASP A 98 -11.33 -16.66 -3.53
CA ASP A 98 -11.32 -17.19 -2.16
C ASP A 98 -10.44 -16.36 -1.22
N THR A 99 -9.32 -15.85 -1.73
CA THR A 99 -8.45 -14.92 -0.99
C THR A 99 -9.21 -13.64 -0.61
N VAL A 100 -9.97 -13.08 -1.54
CA VAL A 100 -10.83 -11.90 -1.27
C VAL A 100 -11.94 -12.22 -0.30
N ARG A 101 -12.56 -13.41 -0.40
CA ARG A 101 -13.61 -13.85 0.54
C ARG A 101 -13.07 -14.02 1.96
N GLN A 102 -11.89 -14.59 2.12
CA GLN A 102 -11.24 -14.74 3.43
C GLN A 102 -10.88 -13.38 4.02
N MET A 103 -10.26 -12.49 3.23
CA MET A 103 -10.01 -11.11 3.64
C MET A 103 -11.30 -10.40 4.10
N LYS A 104 -12.41 -10.57 3.35
CA LYS A 104 -13.71 -9.99 3.70
C LYS A 104 -14.21 -10.48 5.07
N ASN A 105 -14.02 -11.73 5.41
CA ASN A 105 -14.44 -12.26 6.73
C ASN A 105 -13.59 -11.64 7.87
N GLU A 106 -12.30 -11.45 7.63
CA GLU A 106 -11.39 -10.85 8.63
C GLU A 106 -11.59 -9.33 8.82
N ILE A 107 -12.10 -8.62 7.82
CA ILE A 107 -12.28 -7.16 7.85
C ILE A 107 -13.21 -6.72 8.98
N TYR A 108 -14.24 -7.50 9.28
CA TYR A 108 -15.20 -7.19 10.34
C TYR A 108 -14.69 -7.49 11.76
N ILE A 109 -13.52 -8.11 11.89
CA ILE A 109 -12.85 -8.31 13.18
C ILE A 109 -12.11 -7.01 13.53
N LYS A 110 -12.41 -6.45 14.70
CA LYS A 110 -11.76 -5.22 15.19
C LYS A 110 -10.24 -5.34 15.22
N PRO A 111 -9.50 -4.20 15.11
CA PRO A 111 -8.06 -4.17 15.26
C PRO A 111 -7.63 -4.77 16.62
N TYR A 112 -6.47 -5.42 16.62
CA TYR A 112 -5.91 -6.06 17.80
C TYR A 112 -5.25 -5.05 18.76
N MET A 113 -4.46 -4.11 18.21
CA MET A 113 -3.71 -3.15 19.02
C MET A 113 -3.76 -1.70 18.49
N ALA A 114 -3.97 -1.50 17.21
CA ALA A 114 -4.02 -0.16 16.62
C ALA A 114 -5.45 0.39 16.58
N LYS A 115 -5.59 1.69 16.28
CA LYS A 115 -6.91 2.31 16.04
C LYS A 115 -7.50 1.92 14.69
N ARG A 116 -6.65 1.46 13.75
CA ARG A 116 -7.03 1.09 12.40
C ARG A 116 -6.43 -0.25 11.99
N LYS A 117 -7.12 -0.92 11.09
CA LYS A 117 -6.67 -2.15 10.43
C LYS A 117 -6.49 -1.88 8.95
N VAL A 118 -5.31 -2.19 8.42
CA VAL A 118 -4.93 -1.86 7.05
C VAL A 118 -4.71 -3.14 6.26
N TYR A 119 -5.38 -3.24 5.12
CA TYR A 119 -5.23 -4.32 4.15
C TYR A 119 -4.56 -3.79 2.90
N ILE A 120 -3.42 -4.34 2.54
CA ILE A 120 -2.69 -4.02 1.32
C ILE A 120 -2.86 -5.20 0.37
N VAL A 121 -3.43 -4.97 -0.80
CA VAL A 121 -3.65 -5.99 -1.84
C VAL A 121 -2.72 -5.67 -3.01
N PRO A 122 -1.53 -6.31 -3.08
CA PRO A 122 -0.64 -6.19 -4.23
C PRO A 122 -1.28 -6.81 -5.47
N LYS A 123 -0.98 -6.28 -6.66
CA LYS A 123 -1.51 -6.78 -7.93
C LYS A 123 -3.05 -6.92 -7.93
N ALA A 124 -3.74 -5.95 -7.35
CA ALA A 124 -5.19 -6.01 -7.22
C ALA A 124 -5.92 -5.96 -8.58
N ASP A 125 -5.27 -5.47 -9.62
CA ASP A 125 -5.75 -5.49 -11.00
C ASP A 125 -5.77 -6.88 -11.65
N THR A 126 -5.17 -7.89 -11.03
CA THR A 126 -5.30 -9.30 -11.44
C THR A 126 -6.59 -9.97 -10.93
N MET A 127 -7.36 -9.29 -10.09
CA MET A 127 -8.66 -9.79 -9.62
C MET A 127 -9.64 -9.94 -10.78
N ASN A 128 -10.19 -11.14 -10.96
CA ASN A 128 -11.28 -11.35 -11.90
C ASN A 128 -12.60 -10.70 -11.42
N LEU A 129 -13.61 -10.68 -12.28
CA LEU A 129 -14.91 -10.03 -11.98
C LEU A 129 -15.56 -10.58 -10.70
N HIS A 130 -15.44 -11.86 -10.41
CA HIS A 130 -16.02 -12.48 -9.22
C HIS A 130 -15.30 -12.02 -7.94
N ALA A 131 -13.97 -11.86 -7.99
CA ALA A 131 -13.18 -11.35 -6.87
C ALA A 131 -13.53 -9.88 -6.60
N GLN A 132 -13.59 -9.05 -7.65
CA GLN A 132 -13.97 -7.64 -7.52
C GLN A 132 -15.40 -7.48 -6.97
N ASN A 133 -16.38 -8.24 -7.48
CA ASN A 133 -17.75 -8.22 -6.96
C ASN A 133 -17.83 -8.65 -5.48
N SER A 134 -17.00 -9.60 -5.06
CA SER A 134 -16.92 -10.02 -3.66
C SER A 134 -16.46 -8.90 -2.72
N LEU A 135 -15.69 -7.93 -3.23
CA LEU A 135 -15.19 -6.79 -2.48
C LEU A 135 -16.22 -5.66 -2.31
N LEU A 136 -17.20 -5.55 -3.23
CA LEU A 136 -18.14 -4.43 -3.28
C LEU A 136 -18.87 -4.20 -1.96
N LYS A 137 -19.34 -5.26 -1.30
CA LYS A 137 -20.06 -5.12 -0.02
C LYS A 137 -19.21 -4.40 1.05
N VAL A 138 -17.91 -4.70 1.11
CA VAL A 138 -17.00 -4.04 2.06
C VAL A 138 -16.71 -2.60 1.66
N LEU A 139 -16.66 -2.31 0.35
CA LEU A 139 -16.45 -0.96 -0.15
C LEU A 139 -17.69 -0.07 0.05
N GLU A 140 -18.88 -0.65 0.10
CA GLU A 140 -20.16 0.05 0.34
C GLU A 140 -20.41 0.32 1.82
N GLU A 141 -20.13 -0.65 2.67
CA GLU A 141 -20.34 -0.59 4.12
C GLU A 141 -19.04 -0.92 4.88
N PRO A 142 -18.00 -0.09 4.74
CA PRO A 142 -16.71 -0.35 5.36
C PRO A 142 -16.77 -0.13 6.88
N PRO A 143 -16.16 -1.02 7.68
CA PRO A 143 -15.96 -0.72 9.10
C PRO A 143 -15.12 0.55 9.26
N ALA A 144 -15.50 1.43 10.18
CA ALA A 144 -14.85 2.73 10.38
C ALA A 144 -13.34 2.64 10.69
N TYR A 145 -12.89 1.51 11.20
CA TYR A 145 -11.49 1.25 11.51
C TYR A 145 -10.71 0.61 10.36
N CYS A 146 -11.35 0.27 9.24
CA CYS A 146 -10.70 -0.41 8.12
C CYS A 146 -10.18 0.58 7.07
N THR A 147 -9.04 0.26 6.48
CA THR A 147 -8.51 0.91 5.29
C THR A 147 -7.97 -0.17 4.34
N ILE A 148 -8.42 -0.16 3.09
CA ILE A 148 -7.99 -1.08 2.04
C ILE A 148 -7.15 -0.32 1.03
N ILE A 149 -5.99 -0.86 0.66
CA ILE A 149 -5.10 -0.28 -0.35
C ILE A 149 -4.94 -1.31 -1.47
N LEU A 150 -5.55 -1.04 -2.61
CA LEU A 150 -5.45 -1.84 -3.82
C LEU A 150 -4.27 -1.30 -4.65
N ILE A 151 -3.27 -2.13 -4.92
CA ILE A 151 -2.13 -1.74 -5.76
C ILE A 151 -2.34 -2.31 -7.16
N ALA A 152 -2.31 -1.45 -8.17
CA ALA A 152 -2.60 -1.80 -9.55
C ALA A 152 -1.64 -1.10 -10.52
N GLU A 153 -1.31 -1.77 -11.61
CA GLU A 153 -0.61 -1.11 -12.73
C GLU A 153 -1.59 -0.32 -13.58
N ASN A 154 -2.78 -0.85 -13.76
CA ASN A 154 -3.82 -0.23 -14.56
C ASN A 154 -5.17 -0.25 -13.82
N ALA A 155 -5.59 0.90 -13.34
CA ALA A 155 -6.87 1.03 -12.66
C ALA A 155 -8.10 0.78 -13.57
N ASN A 156 -7.96 0.85 -14.89
CA ASN A 156 -9.07 0.58 -15.81
C ASN A 156 -9.50 -0.90 -15.84
N LEU A 157 -8.72 -1.80 -15.22
CA LEU A 157 -9.08 -3.20 -15.06
C LEU A 157 -10.08 -3.42 -13.91
N PHE A 158 -10.33 -2.40 -13.09
CA PHE A 158 -11.36 -2.47 -12.07
C PHE A 158 -12.73 -2.11 -12.62
N LEU A 159 -13.76 -2.72 -12.04
CA LEU A 159 -15.14 -2.36 -12.29
C LEU A 159 -15.40 -0.89 -11.94
N PRO A 160 -16.24 -0.17 -12.69
CA PRO A 160 -16.63 1.21 -12.38
C PRO A 160 -17.18 1.35 -10.95
N THR A 161 -17.87 0.31 -10.46
CA THR A 161 -18.40 0.23 -9.10
C THR A 161 -17.33 0.18 -8.01
N VAL A 162 -16.17 -0.41 -8.28
CA VAL A 162 -14.99 -0.39 -7.40
C VAL A 162 -14.32 0.98 -7.48
N LEU A 163 -14.09 1.48 -8.71
CA LEU A 163 -13.43 2.78 -8.92
C LEU A 163 -14.16 3.94 -8.24
N SER A 164 -15.49 3.96 -8.28
CA SER A 164 -16.29 5.04 -7.70
C SER A 164 -16.25 5.10 -6.16
N ARG A 165 -15.76 4.03 -5.50
CA ARG A 165 -15.69 3.91 -4.04
C ARG A 165 -14.28 4.02 -3.48
N CYS A 166 -13.28 4.19 -4.35
CA CYS A 166 -11.87 4.25 -3.97
C CYS A 166 -11.26 5.62 -4.26
N VAL A 167 -10.41 6.10 -3.38
CA VAL A 167 -9.54 7.26 -3.64
C VAL A 167 -8.40 6.81 -4.53
N ARG A 168 -8.28 7.38 -5.74
CA ARG A 168 -7.18 7.07 -6.65
C ARG A 168 -5.96 7.92 -6.34
N VAL A 169 -4.82 7.26 -6.16
CA VAL A 169 -3.51 7.88 -5.95
C VAL A 169 -2.58 7.41 -7.07
N LYS A 170 -2.15 8.33 -7.92
CA LYS A 170 -1.31 8.03 -9.07
C LYS A 170 0.18 8.11 -8.70
N PHE A 171 0.92 7.15 -9.21
CA PHE A 171 2.37 7.06 -9.12
C PHE A 171 2.94 7.11 -10.54
N PHE A 172 3.80 8.07 -10.80
CA PHE A 172 4.44 8.24 -12.10
C PHE A 172 5.83 7.63 -12.10
N ALA A 173 6.41 7.43 -13.28
CA ALA A 173 7.80 7.07 -13.39
C ALA A 173 8.67 8.11 -12.65
N LEU A 174 9.69 7.64 -11.95
CA LEU A 174 10.66 8.52 -11.31
C LEU A 174 11.57 9.12 -12.39
N ASP A 175 11.99 10.36 -12.19
CA ASP A 175 13.01 10.98 -13.03
C ASP A 175 14.39 10.31 -12.79
N ALA A 176 15.27 10.41 -13.79
CA ALA A 176 16.58 9.76 -13.75
C ALA A 176 17.43 10.19 -12.54
N ASN A 177 17.35 11.45 -12.13
CA ASN A 177 18.11 11.94 -10.98
C ASN A 177 17.64 11.28 -9.69
N THR A 178 16.31 11.20 -9.49
CA THR A 178 15.72 10.52 -8.33
C THR A 178 16.09 9.03 -8.29
N VAL A 179 16.15 8.36 -9.45
CA VAL A 179 16.57 6.95 -9.54
C VAL A 179 18.07 6.82 -9.23
N ALA A 180 18.89 7.72 -9.74
CA ALA A 180 20.34 7.73 -9.45
C ALA A 180 20.63 7.93 -7.95
N ASP A 181 19.94 8.87 -7.30
CA ASP A 181 20.03 9.09 -5.86
C ASP A 181 19.64 7.85 -5.04
N TYR A 182 18.57 7.18 -5.46
CA TYR A 182 18.16 5.91 -4.84
C TYR A 182 19.24 4.84 -4.99
N LEU A 183 19.76 4.63 -6.19
CA LEU A 183 20.77 3.62 -6.48
C LEU A 183 22.06 3.87 -5.69
N THR A 184 22.53 5.11 -5.66
CA THR A 184 23.74 5.50 -4.91
C THR A 184 23.57 5.25 -3.40
N SER A 185 22.37 5.44 -2.87
CA SER A 185 22.09 5.31 -1.44
C SER A 185 21.84 3.86 -0.98
N HIS A 186 21.46 2.95 -1.89
CA HIS A 186 20.97 1.60 -1.55
C HIS A 186 21.76 0.46 -2.18
N VAL A 187 22.69 0.77 -3.10
CA VAL A 187 23.53 -0.25 -3.73
C VAL A 187 24.98 -0.01 -3.31
N ASP A 188 25.51 -0.89 -2.47
CA ASP A 188 26.86 -0.79 -1.96
C ASP A 188 27.90 -0.78 -3.13
N GLY A 189 28.79 0.20 -3.11
CA GLY A 189 29.86 0.33 -4.08
C GLY A 189 29.47 0.94 -5.43
N MET A 190 28.23 1.41 -5.60
CA MET A 190 27.82 2.10 -6.83
C MET A 190 28.25 3.56 -6.80
N SER A 191 29.04 3.97 -7.80
CA SER A 191 29.41 5.38 -7.99
C SER A 191 28.23 6.22 -8.54
N ALA A 192 28.30 7.53 -8.34
CA ALA A 192 27.28 8.45 -8.87
C ALA A 192 27.16 8.37 -10.41
N ASP A 193 28.29 8.21 -11.10
CA ASP A 193 28.32 8.09 -12.58
C ASP A 193 27.65 6.80 -13.07
N GLU A 194 27.94 5.67 -12.42
CA GLU A 194 27.29 4.39 -12.73
C GLU A 194 25.79 4.41 -12.45
N ALA A 195 25.38 5.05 -11.35
CA ALA A 195 23.97 5.22 -11.01
C ALA A 195 23.25 6.09 -12.04
N ALA A 196 23.85 7.17 -12.51
CA ALA A 196 23.30 8.04 -13.54
C ALA A 196 23.12 7.30 -14.88
N ILE A 197 24.08 6.49 -15.30
CA ILE A 197 23.98 5.68 -16.52
C ILE A 197 22.83 4.67 -16.42
N LYS A 198 22.73 3.95 -15.31
CA LYS A 198 21.65 2.96 -15.09
C LYS A 198 20.26 3.59 -14.95
N ALA A 199 20.18 4.81 -14.44
CA ALA A 199 18.91 5.54 -14.31
C ALA A 199 18.39 6.08 -15.65
N ALA A 200 19.29 6.24 -16.64
CA ALA A 200 18.93 6.73 -17.98
C ALA A 200 18.54 5.59 -18.97
N MET A 201 18.72 4.34 -18.60
CA MET A 201 18.33 3.16 -19.40
C MET A 201 16.89 2.74 -19.10
#